data_58ec7453ddce47784518853a22f77a4f
#
_entry.id   58ec7453ddce47784518853a22f77a4f
#
_cell.length_a   1.000
_cell.length_b   1.000
_cell.length_c   1.000
_cell.angle_alpha   90.00
_cell.angle_beta   90.00
_cell.angle_gamma   90.00
#
_symmetry.space_group_name_H-M   'P 1'
#
loop_
_entity.id
_entity.type
_entity.pdbx_description
1 polymer ?
#
loop_
_entity_poly.entity_id
_entity_poly.type
_entity_poly.pdbx_seq_one_letter_code
_entity_poly.pdbx_strand_id
1 'polypeptide(L)'
;VSDPGVAGSTATGDSYDVVVIGAGPAGLSAALNLVRARRRTLVLDSSRPRNAATLMSHGFVTRDGISPLELRKLGQAEVQAYDEGEFQLAVVQSAEPAEGGFTIRAKGVRRAPDREVHARRILIATGLVETLPDLPSIRAYYGTAVHSCMECDGYEKRDEPLFLLGETDDLVERALLLSQWSRDIIVFTNGVARIDEAGESGLASLGIRVDRRAVADIEGERAVVTGVRMQDGSVVPRTGGFVRPRYSTALDFLAGLDLDTDDDGHIAVDAEGRTSHAGVYAAGDSSQPGPQQLIIAAGFGARAASAINRDLLPRI
;
A
#
# COMPACT_ATOMS: atom_id res chain seq x y z
N VAL A 1 44.67 -35.24 24.72
CA VAL A 1 43.52 -35.19 23.82
C VAL A 1 43.02 -33.77 23.87
N SER A 2 43.37 -32.98 22.87
CA SER A 2 43.04 -31.56 22.74
C SER A 2 41.65 -31.44 22.12
N ASP A 3 40.79 -30.70 22.79
CA ASP A 3 39.44 -30.32 22.35
C ASP A 3 39.54 -29.29 21.21
N PRO A 4 38.89 -29.47 20.04
CA PRO A 4 38.90 -28.47 19.01
C PRO A 4 37.91 -27.37 19.37
N GLY A 5 38.44 -26.17 19.62
CA GLY A 5 37.70 -24.97 19.97
C GLY A 5 36.54 -24.65 19.01
N VAL A 6 35.40 -24.39 19.61
CA VAL A 6 34.24 -23.78 18.99
C VAL A 6 34.67 -22.41 18.51
N ALA A 7 34.70 -22.22 17.19
CA ALA A 7 34.91 -20.92 16.57
C ALA A 7 33.79 -19.96 16.98
N GLY A 8 34.16 -18.97 17.75
CA GLY A 8 33.25 -17.92 18.19
C GLY A 8 32.68 -17.14 16.98
N SER A 9 31.39 -17.12 16.85
CA SER A 9 30.64 -16.24 15.94
C SER A 9 30.83 -14.79 16.41
N THR A 10 31.67 -14.07 15.73
CA THR A 10 31.76 -12.60 15.85
C THR A 10 30.89 -11.97 14.79
N ALA A 11 29.68 -11.56 15.13
CA ALA A 11 28.95 -10.40 14.57
C ALA A 11 27.50 -10.38 15.09
N THR A 12 27.30 -9.85 16.28
CA THR A 12 25.96 -9.80 16.91
C THR A 12 25.26 -8.45 16.72
N GLY A 13 25.80 -7.49 15.95
CA GLY A 13 25.23 -6.16 15.76
C GLY A 13 24.24 -6.04 14.60
N ASP A 14 24.57 -6.56 13.42
CA ASP A 14 23.88 -6.26 12.15
C ASP A 14 23.36 -7.48 11.41
N SER A 15 23.04 -8.59 12.11
CA SER A 15 22.46 -9.80 11.52
C SER A 15 21.07 -10.09 12.09
N TYR A 16 20.12 -10.36 11.19
CA TYR A 16 18.71 -10.59 11.51
C TYR A 16 18.21 -11.91 10.92
N ASP A 17 17.23 -12.54 11.57
CA ASP A 17 16.49 -13.62 10.93
C ASP A 17 15.68 -13.10 9.76
N VAL A 18 15.03 -11.92 9.93
CA VAL A 18 14.18 -11.32 8.92
C VAL A 18 14.37 -9.80 8.88
N VAL A 19 14.53 -9.26 7.68
CA VAL A 19 14.33 -7.83 7.43
C VAL A 19 13.00 -7.63 6.73
N VAL A 20 12.14 -6.80 7.31
CA VAL A 20 10.85 -6.36 6.76
C VAL A 20 11.02 -4.99 6.14
N ILE A 21 10.72 -4.85 4.86
CA ILE A 21 10.84 -3.59 4.11
C ILE A 21 9.46 -2.97 3.93
N GLY A 22 9.20 -1.91 4.70
CA GLY A 22 7.92 -1.21 4.77
C GLY A 22 7.15 -1.50 6.06
N ALA A 23 6.67 -0.43 6.71
CA ALA A 23 5.88 -0.47 7.95
C ALA A 23 4.41 -0.05 7.71
N GLY A 24 3.84 -0.49 6.60
CA GLY A 24 2.39 -0.53 6.41
C GLY A 24 1.75 -1.67 7.22
N PRO A 25 0.42 -1.85 7.15
CA PRO A 25 -0.27 -2.91 7.89
C PRO A 25 0.29 -4.32 7.62
N ALA A 26 0.70 -4.61 6.37
CA ALA A 26 1.32 -5.89 6.03
C ALA A 26 2.64 -6.09 6.77
N GLY A 27 3.56 -5.12 6.69
CA GLY A 27 4.88 -5.24 7.32
C GLY A 27 4.81 -5.26 8.85
N LEU A 28 3.98 -4.41 9.46
CA LEU A 28 3.82 -4.38 10.92
C LEU A 28 3.15 -5.65 11.45
N SER A 29 2.12 -6.16 10.76
CA SER A 29 1.48 -7.42 11.13
C SER A 29 2.46 -8.60 11.02
N ALA A 30 3.27 -8.62 9.95
CA ALA A 30 4.30 -9.64 9.80
C ALA A 30 5.36 -9.54 10.88
N ALA A 31 5.91 -8.35 11.13
CA ALA A 31 6.94 -8.13 12.13
C ALA A 31 6.47 -8.56 13.53
N LEU A 32 5.24 -8.16 13.91
CA LEU A 32 4.66 -8.57 15.20
C LEU A 32 4.60 -10.09 15.35
N ASN A 33 4.14 -10.81 14.31
CA ASN A 33 4.09 -12.28 14.35
C ASN A 33 5.48 -12.92 14.40
N LEU A 34 6.47 -12.33 13.72
CA LEU A 34 7.86 -12.83 13.71
C LEU A 34 8.55 -12.64 15.07
N VAL A 35 8.44 -11.45 15.69
CA VAL A 35 9.03 -11.22 17.02
C VAL A 35 8.39 -12.10 18.07
N ARG A 36 7.08 -12.35 18.01
CA ARG A 36 6.37 -13.30 18.87
C ARG A 36 6.81 -14.76 18.65
N ALA A 37 7.31 -15.08 17.45
CA ALA A 37 7.97 -16.34 17.15
C ALA A 37 9.47 -16.36 17.52
N ARG A 38 9.95 -15.34 18.24
CA ARG A 38 11.33 -15.15 18.67
C ARG A 38 12.32 -15.06 17.49
N ARG A 39 11.88 -14.45 16.38
CA ARG A 39 12.74 -14.15 15.24
C ARG A 39 13.27 -12.72 15.36
N ARG A 40 14.60 -12.58 15.36
CA ARG A 40 15.22 -11.26 15.35
C ARG A 40 14.85 -10.53 14.05
N THR A 41 14.02 -9.49 14.19
CA THR A 41 13.36 -8.83 13.07
C THR A 41 13.67 -7.34 13.06
N LEU A 42 14.20 -6.85 11.93
CA LEU A 42 14.36 -5.41 11.67
C LEU A 42 13.29 -4.95 10.69
N VAL A 43 12.58 -3.90 11.03
CA VAL A 43 11.67 -3.19 10.13
C VAL A 43 12.34 -1.92 9.61
N LEU A 44 12.50 -1.80 8.29
CA LEU A 44 13.01 -0.61 7.61
C LEU A 44 11.86 0.11 6.91
N ASP A 45 11.64 1.39 7.21
CA ASP A 45 10.51 2.14 6.67
C ASP A 45 10.88 3.55 6.22
N SER A 46 10.44 3.93 5.03
CA SER A 46 10.69 5.27 4.45
C SER A 46 9.84 6.38 5.08
N SER A 47 8.84 6.04 5.88
CA SER A 47 7.85 6.96 6.45
C SER A 47 7.02 7.72 5.39
N ARG A 48 6.71 7.07 4.27
CA ARG A 48 5.91 7.61 3.17
C ARG A 48 4.70 6.70 2.87
N PRO A 49 3.76 6.53 3.82
CA PRO A 49 2.61 5.67 3.59
C PRO A 49 1.66 6.28 2.55
N ARG A 50 1.12 5.44 1.67
CA ARG A 50 0.16 5.86 0.63
C ARG A 50 -1.08 6.56 1.21
N ASN A 51 -1.59 6.07 2.33
CA ASN A 51 -2.76 6.64 3.00
C ASN A 51 -2.47 7.85 3.90
N ALA A 52 -1.31 8.51 3.73
CA ALA A 52 -0.96 9.68 4.54
C ALA A 52 -1.89 10.89 4.35
N ALA A 53 -2.57 10.96 3.21
CA ALA A 53 -3.49 12.06 2.89
C ALA A 53 -4.83 11.94 3.64
N THR A 54 -5.28 10.72 3.97
CA THR A 54 -6.56 10.53 4.65
C THR A 54 -6.45 10.79 6.15
N LEU A 55 -7.49 11.37 6.73
CA LEU A 55 -7.52 11.70 8.16
C LEU A 55 -7.93 10.50 9.03
N MET A 56 -8.81 9.65 8.50
CA MET A 56 -9.34 8.47 9.19
C MET A 56 -9.24 7.25 8.28
N SER A 57 -9.04 6.10 8.87
CA SER A 57 -9.03 4.80 8.20
C SER A 57 -10.22 3.98 8.66
N HIS A 58 -10.92 3.39 7.72
CA HIS A 58 -12.12 2.60 8.01
C HIS A 58 -11.93 1.12 7.67
N GLY A 59 -12.83 0.27 8.17
CA GLY A 59 -12.85 -1.16 7.88
C GLY A 59 -11.77 -1.98 8.60
N PHE A 60 -11.00 -1.40 9.53
CA PHE A 60 -10.08 -2.17 10.37
C PHE A 60 -10.76 -2.49 11.71
N VAL A 61 -11.21 -3.73 11.89
CA VAL A 61 -11.96 -4.16 13.08
C VAL A 61 -11.21 -3.80 14.38
N THR A 62 -11.90 -3.27 15.34
CA THR A 62 -11.40 -2.69 16.62
C THR A 62 -10.67 -1.35 16.48
N ARG A 63 -10.40 -0.87 15.28
CA ARG A 63 -9.70 0.40 14.98
C ARG A 63 -10.42 1.23 13.91
N ASP A 64 -11.72 1.02 13.70
CA ASP A 64 -12.51 1.80 12.76
C ASP A 64 -12.47 3.29 13.13
N GLY A 65 -12.23 4.17 12.15
CA GLY A 65 -12.07 5.62 12.36
C GLY A 65 -10.72 6.06 12.95
N ILE A 66 -9.74 5.16 13.10
CA ILE A 66 -8.41 5.55 13.57
C ILE A 66 -7.63 6.31 12.49
N SER A 67 -6.81 7.30 12.88
CA SER A 67 -5.93 7.92 11.91
C SER A 67 -4.85 6.95 11.42
N PRO A 68 -4.46 6.99 10.12
CA PRO A 68 -3.38 6.16 9.60
C PRO A 68 -2.06 6.29 10.37
N LEU A 69 -1.76 7.51 10.81
CA LEU A 69 -0.56 7.78 11.60
C LEU A 69 -0.59 7.09 12.95
N GLU A 70 -1.73 7.16 13.65
CA GLU A 70 -1.87 6.53 14.96
C GLU A 70 -1.86 5.00 14.86
N LEU A 71 -2.54 4.43 13.86
CA LEU A 71 -2.51 2.98 13.62
C LEU A 71 -1.08 2.46 13.42
N ARG A 72 -0.28 3.17 12.60
CA ARG A 72 1.14 2.82 12.39
C ARG A 72 1.96 2.95 13.66
N LYS A 73 1.75 4.01 14.44
CA LYS A 73 2.46 4.27 15.68
C LYS A 73 2.19 3.17 16.73
N LEU A 74 0.93 2.75 16.85
CA LEU A 74 0.55 1.63 17.72
C LEU A 74 1.22 0.34 17.26
N GLY A 75 1.17 0.00 15.96
CA GLY A 75 1.82 -1.21 15.45
C GLY A 75 3.34 -1.20 15.60
N GLN A 76 4.00 -0.05 15.44
CA GLN A 76 5.44 0.10 15.74
C GLN A 76 5.73 -0.16 17.22
N ALA A 77 4.94 0.42 18.12
CA ALA A 77 5.11 0.24 19.56
C ALA A 77 4.93 -1.24 19.96
N GLU A 78 3.96 -1.93 19.36
CA GLU A 78 3.75 -3.37 19.58
C GLU A 78 4.95 -4.22 19.16
N VAL A 79 5.54 -3.94 18.00
CA VAL A 79 6.76 -4.66 17.55
C VAL A 79 7.95 -4.38 18.47
N GLN A 80 8.16 -3.11 18.83
CA GLN A 80 9.29 -2.68 19.67
C GLN A 80 9.14 -3.07 21.15
N ALA A 81 7.99 -3.56 21.57
CA ALA A 81 7.80 -4.10 22.92
C ALA A 81 8.44 -5.48 23.13
N TYR A 82 8.94 -6.11 22.05
CA TYR A 82 9.65 -7.39 22.08
C TYR A 82 11.16 -7.16 21.86
N ASP A 83 12.00 -7.87 22.61
CA ASP A 83 13.47 -7.76 22.52
C ASP A 83 14.02 -8.12 21.13
N GLU A 84 13.28 -8.94 20.38
CA GLU A 84 13.62 -9.36 19.02
C GLU A 84 13.25 -8.31 17.96
N GLY A 85 12.51 -7.25 18.31
CA GLY A 85 11.96 -6.24 17.42
C GLY A 85 12.81 -4.97 17.33
N GLU A 86 13.33 -4.67 16.15
CA GLU A 86 13.99 -3.39 15.87
C GLU A 86 13.26 -2.65 14.75
N PHE A 87 13.15 -1.34 14.88
CA PHE A 87 12.55 -0.46 13.88
C PHE A 87 13.48 0.70 13.55
N GLN A 88 13.69 0.97 12.25
CA GLN A 88 14.45 2.11 11.80
C GLN A 88 13.81 2.82 10.61
N LEU A 89 13.82 4.15 10.66
CA LEU A 89 13.46 4.99 9.51
C LEU A 89 14.60 4.99 8.49
N ALA A 90 14.38 4.34 7.36
CA ALA A 90 15.36 4.26 6.29
C ALA A 90 14.68 3.96 4.93
N VAL A 91 15.34 4.35 3.85
CA VAL A 91 15.00 3.95 2.48
C VAL A 91 15.97 2.87 2.05
N VAL A 92 15.47 1.67 1.82
CA VAL A 92 16.28 0.57 1.27
C VAL A 92 16.71 0.93 -0.15
N GLN A 93 18.00 0.81 -0.43
CA GLN A 93 18.63 1.14 -1.71
C GLN A 93 19.01 -0.09 -2.51
N SER A 94 19.40 -1.18 -1.83
CA SER A 94 19.62 -2.48 -2.46
C SER A 94 19.36 -3.62 -1.51
N ALA A 95 18.98 -4.77 -2.07
CA ALA A 95 18.94 -6.08 -1.42
C ALA A 95 19.58 -7.09 -2.37
N GLU A 96 20.66 -7.69 -1.95
CA GLU A 96 21.51 -8.54 -2.78
C GLU A 96 21.71 -9.90 -2.11
N PRO A 97 21.74 -11.01 -2.87
CA PRO A 97 22.09 -12.32 -2.31
C PRO A 97 23.47 -12.28 -1.66
N ALA A 98 23.60 -12.97 -0.51
CA ALA A 98 24.84 -13.12 0.23
C ALA A 98 24.91 -14.54 0.83
N GLU A 99 26.07 -14.93 1.37
CA GLU A 99 26.22 -16.23 2.02
C GLU A 99 25.23 -16.35 3.19
N GLY A 100 24.38 -17.36 3.16
CA GLY A 100 23.39 -17.64 4.19
C GLY A 100 22.16 -16.72 4.20
N GLY A 101 22.01 -15.83 3.21
CA GLY A 101 20.88 -14.90 3.13
C GLY A 101 21.10 -13.74 2.17
N PHE A 102 20.97 -12.53 2.69
CA PHE A 102 20.96 -11.29 1.90
C PHE A 102 21.71 -10.18 2.63
N THR A 103 22.39 -9.32 1.86
CA THR A 103 22.87 -8.02 2.33
C THR A 103 21.91 -6.93 1.91
N ILE A 104 21.43 -6.15 2.86
CA ILE A 104 20.51 -5.03 2.64
C ILE A 104 21.21 -3.73 2.98
N ARG A 105 21.26 -2.78 2.02
CA ARG A 105 21.75 -1.43 2.23
C ARG A 105 20.59 -0.45 2.28
N ALA A 106 20.58 0.37 3.32
CA ALA A 106 19.53 1.35 3.55
C ALA A 106 20.09 2.70 3.96
N LYS A 107 19.57 3.76 3.35
CA LYS A 107 19.88 5.14 3.70
C LYS A 107 18.96 5.63 4.78
N GLY A 108 19.52 6.07 5.90
CA GLY A 108 18.75 6.61 7.00
C GLY A 108 18.01 7.89 6.63
N VAL A 109 16.80 8.07 7.19
CA VAL A 109 15.98 9.28 7.02
C VAL A 109 15.71 9.92 8.38
N ARG A 110 15.41 11.23 8.39
CA ARG A 110 15.14 12.00 9.63
C ARG A 110 16.26 11.86 10.70
N ARG A 111 17.53 11.93 10.28
CA ARG A 111 18.73 11.79 11.10
C ARG A 111 19.05 10.37 11.60
N ALA A 112 18.33 9.36 11.16
CA ALA A 112 18.75 7.98 11.37
C ALA A 112 20.03 7.68 10.57
N PRO A 113 20.95 6.83 11.08
CA PRO A 113 22.17 6.47 10.35
C PRO A 113 21.87 5.59 9.15
N ASP A 114 22.77 5.58 8.17
CA ASP A 114 22.78 4.59 7.11
C ASP A 114 23.08 3.20 7.72
N ARG A 115 22.55 2.16 7.11
CA ARG A 115 22.71 0.76 7.56
C ARG A 115 23.11 -0.15 6.41
N GLU A 116 24.02 -1.04 6.72
CA GLU A 116 24.22 -2.27 5.96
C GLU A 116 24.00 -3.45 6.93
N VAL A 117 23.06 -4.32 6.61
CA VAL A 117 22.67 -5.43 7.48
C VAL A 117 22.58 -6.73 6.70
N HIS A 118 22.79 -7.84 7.40
CA HIS A 118 22.57 -9.19 6.88
C HIS A 118 21.23 -9.73 7.39
N ALA A 119 20.45 -10.37 6.49
CA ALA A 119 19.18 -11.04 6.84
C ALA A 119 19.12 -12.44 6.23
N ARG A 120 18.65 -13.40 6.98
CA ARG A 120 18.39 -14.76 6.45
C ARG A 120 17.21 -14.79 5.50
N ARG A 121 16.22 -13.90 5.72
CA ARG A 121 15.01 -13.77 4.90
C ARG A 121 14.63 -12.28 4.74
N ILE A 122 13.98 -11.97 3.63
CA ILE A 122 13.43 -10.64 3.36
C ILE A 122 11.92 -10.75 3.20
N LEU A 123 11.17 -9.83 3.80
CA LEU A 123 9.76 -9.59 3.49
C LEU A 123 9.60 -8.21 2.85
N ILE A 124 9.10 -8.18 1.63
CA ILE A 124 8.77 -6.96 0.90
C ILE A 124 7.32 -6.60 1.23
N ALA A 125 7.12 -5.44 1.86
CA ALA A 125 5.81 -4.92 2.26
C ALA A 125 5.71 -3.41 1.93
N THR A 126 6.30 -3.02 0.80
CA THR A 126 6.45 -1.62 0.37
C THR A 126 5.16 -0.98 -0.12
N GLY A 127 4.14 -1.79 -0.42
CA GLY A 127 2.88 -1.33 -0.98
C GLY A 127 3.04 -0.78 -2.39
N LEU A 128 2.19 0.19 -2.75
CA LEU A 128 2.13 0.82 -4.07
C LEU A 128 2.45 2.31 -4.00
N VAL A 129 2.99 2.81 -5.10
CA VAL A 129 3.07 4.24 -5.39
C VAL A 129 1.81 4.65 -6.14
N GLU A 130 1.18 5.72 -5.69
CA GLU A 130 -0.05 6.26 -6.24
C GLU A 130 0.23 7.51 -7.06
N THR A 131 -0.23 7.52 -8.31
CA THR A 131 -0.20 8.69 -9.19
C THR A 131 -1.62 9.17 -9.43
N LEU A 132 -1.96 10.31 -8.87
CA LEU A 132 -3.27 10.96 -9.05
C LEU A 132 -3.40 11.51 -10.46
N PRO A 133 -4.64 11.71 -10.98
CA PRO A 133 -4.87 12.47 -12.19
C PRO A 133 -4.16 13.83 -12.14
N ASP A 134 -3.67 14.29 -13.30
CA ASP A 134 -2.91 15.55 -13.40
C ASP A 134 -3.86 16.77 -13.39
N LEU A 135 -4.36 17.08 -12.19
CA LEU A 135 -5.21 18.23 -11.93
C LEU A 135 -4.53 19.14 -10.91
N PRO A 136 -4.42 20.47 -11.17
CA PRO A 136 -3.66 21.40 -10.33
C PRO A 136 -4.04 21.37 -8.85
N SER A 137 -5.33 21.30 -8.54
CA SER A 137 -5.86 21.43 -7.19
C SER A 137 -6.18 20.10 -6.50
N ILE A 138 -6.01 18.94 -7.16
CA ILE A 138 -6.47 17.65 -6.64
C ILE A 138 -5.90 17.34 -5.25
N ARG A 139 -4.62 17.66 -5.02
CA ARG A 139 -3.94 17.39 -3.74
C ARG A 139 -4.49 18.20 -2.57
N ALA A 140 -5.17 19.31 -2.82
CA ALA A 140 -5.81 20.13 -1.78
C ALA A 140 -7.08 19.45 -1.22
N TYR A 141 -7.68 18.55 -1.98
CA TYR A 141 -8.93 17.87 -1.61
C TYR A 141 -8.74 16.38 -1.36
N TYR A 142 -7.63 15.79 -1.82
CA TYR A 142 -7.38 14.35 -1.72
C TYR A 142 -7.18 13.90 -0.25
N GLY A 143 -7.95 12.89 0.14
CA GLY A 143 -8.00 12.38 1.52
C GLY A 143 -9.00 13.11 2.42
N THR A 144 -9.76 14.11 1.88
CA THR A 144 -10.80 14.84 2.63
C THR A 144 -12.14 14.87 1.92
N ALA A 145 -12.21 15.48 0.74
CA ALA A 145 -13.42 15.55 -0.08
C ALA A 145 -13.31 14.68 -1.35
N VAL A 146 -12.10 14.30 -1.73
CA VAL A 146 -11.80 13.43 -2.87
C VAL A 146 -11.00 12.24 -2.38
N HIS A 147 -11.40 11.04 -2.76
CA HIS A 147 -10.83 9.77 -2.30
C HIS A 147 -10.54 8.83 -3.48
N SER A 148 -9.82 7.74 -3.26
CA SER A 148 -9.56 6.71 -4.28
C SER A 148 -10.27 5.38 -3.97
N CYS A 149 -10.57 5.12 -2.70
CA CYS A 149 -11.18 3.86 -2.24
C CYS A 149 -12.64 4.10 -1.82
N MET A 150 -13.58 3.58 -2.59
CA MET A 150 -15.01 3.73 -2.30
C MET A 150 -15.45 2.92 -1.10
N GLU A 151 -14.94 1.70 -0.93
CA GLU A 151 -15.24 0.86 0.24
C GLU A 151 -14.65 1.41 1.54
N CYS A 152 -13.63 2.29 1.44
CA CYS A 152 -13.00 2.92 2.59
C CYS A 152 -13.76 4.18 3.05
N ASP A 153 -14.18 5.02 2.10
CA ASP A 153 -14.65 6.39 2.37
C ASP A 153 -16.08 6.65 1.85
N GLY A 154 -16.70 5.68 1.18
CA GLY A 154 -18.03 5.84 0.57
C GLY A 154 -19.13 6.08 1.60
N TYR A 155 -19.02 5.46 2.79
CA TYR A 155 -20.00 5.65 3.85
C TYR A 155 -20.05 7.08 4.37
N GLU A 156 -18.90 7.74 4.49
CA GLU A 156 -18.77 9.15 4.91
C GLU A 156 -19.28 10.11 3.84
N LYS A 157 -19.33 9.66 2.57
CA LYS A 157 -19.80 10.42 1.41
C LYS A 157 -21.21 10.03 0.95
N ARG A 158 -21.92 9.22 1.74
CA ARG A 158 -23.26 8.76 1.37
C ARG A 158 -24.23 9.92 1.19
N ASP A 159 -25.14 9.72 0.24
CA ASP A 159 -26.22 10.66 -0.10
C ASP A 159 -25.76 12.02 -0.64
N GLU A 160 -24.44 12.21 -0.87
CA GLU A 160 -23.90 13.44 -1.46
C GLU A 160 -23.93 13.39 -3.00
N PRO A 161 -23.98 14.55 -3.69
CA PRO A 161 -23.73 14.64 -5.13
C PRO A 161 -22.25 14.41 -5.44
N LEU A 162 -21.92 13.22 -5.91
CA LEU A 162 -20.53 12.77 -6.08
C LEU A 162 -20.09 12.75 -7.54
N PHE A 163 -18.78 12.84 -7.75
CA PHE A 163 -18.18 12.51 -9.01
C PHE A 163 -17.30 11.25 -8.90
N LEU A 164 -17.16 10.55 -10.02
CA LEU A 164 -16.12 9.55 -10.24
C LEU A 164 -15.30 10.01 -11.44
N LEU A 165 -14.00 10.21 -11.25
CA LEU A 165 -13.08 10.64 -12.31
C LEU A 165 -11.98 9.57 -12.51
N GLY A 166 -11.77 9.18 -13.77
CA GLY A 166 -10.69 8.26 -14.13
C GLY A 166 -10.43 8.22 -15.62
N GLU A 167 -9.31 7.62 -15.98
CA GLU A 167 -8.83 7.45 -17.36
C GLU A 167 -8.68 5.98 -17.75
N THR A 168 -9.27 5.07 -16.98
CA THR A 168 -9.20 3.61 -17.14
C THR A 168 -10.58 3.04 -17.46
N ASP A 169 -10.63 1.88 -18.10
CA ASP A 169 -11.87 1.28 -18.62
C ASP A 169 -12.73 0.60 -17.53
N ASP A 170 -12.29 0.60 -16.25
CA ASP A 170 -13.02 0.05 -15.10
C ASP A 170 -14.06 1.01 -14.48
N LEU A 171 -14.31 2.17 -15.10
CA LEU A 171 -15.19 3.21 -14.56
C LEU A 171 -16.65 2.76 -14.43
N VAL A 172 -17.16 1.86 -15.29
CA VAL A 172 -18.51 1.33 -15.18
C VAL A 172 -18.68 0.54 -13.89
N GLU A 173 -17.79 -0.41 -13.65
CA GLU A 173 -17.79 -1.23 -12.43
C GLU A 173 -17.68 -0.37 -11.17
N ARG A 174 -16.77 0.61 -11.21
CA ARG A 174 -16.57 1.55 -10.09
C ARG A 174 -17.78 2.44 -9.83
N ALA A 175 -18.44 2.90 -10.88
CA ALA A 175 -19.66 3.69 -10.73
C ALA A 175 -20.83 2.85 -10.15
N LEU A 176 -20.94 1.59 -10.56
CA LEU A 176 -21.88 0.65 -9.98
C LEU A 176 -21.59 0.41 -8.50
N LEU A 177 -20.32 0.23 -8.13
CA LEU A 177 -19.92 0.11 -6.72
C LEU A 177 -20.27 1.38 -5.94
N LEU A 178 -19.96 2.58 -6.46
CA LEU A 178 -20.23 3.85 -5.81
C LEU A 178 -21.73 4.10 -5.61
N SER A 179 -22.59 3.55 -6.48
CA SER A 179 -24.04 3.69 -6.40
C SER A 179 -24.68 3.09 -5.14
N GLN A 180 -23.93 2.33 -4.36
CA GLN A 180 -24.37 1.84 -3.05
C GLN A 180 -24.47 2.97 -2.02
N TRP A 181 -23.68 4.03 -2.17
CA TRP A 181 -23.64 5.14 -1.21
C TRP A 181 -24.29 6.42 -1.71
N SER A 182 -24.36 6.66 -3.02
CA SER A 182 -25.01 7.84 -3.57
C SER A 182 -25.87 7.52 -4.79
N ARG A 183 -26.95 8.31 -4.97
CA ARG A 183 -27.84 8.23 -6.14
C ARG A 183 -27.58 9.36 -7.14
N ASP A 184 -26.79 10.37 -6.78
CA ASP A 184 -26.40 11.50 -7.63
C ASP A 184 -24.91 11.41 -7.99
N ILE A 185 -24.61 10.66 -9.04
CA ILE A 185 -23.24 10.39 -9.50
C ILE A 185 -23.07 10.89 -10.94
N ILE A 186 -21.94 11.53 -11.19
CA ILE A 186 -21.45 11.82 -12.56
C ILE A 186 -20.09 11.13 -12.73
N VAL A 187 -19.94 10.38 -13.81
CA VAL A 187 -18.66 9.78 -14.22
C VAL A 187 -17.98 10.70 -15.22
N PHE A 188 -16.79 11.18 -14.92
CA PHE A 188 -15.93 11.93 -15.82
C PHE A 188 -14.85 11.03 -16.39
N THR A 189 -14.83 10.84 -17.71
CA THR A 189 -13.84 10.02 -18.41
C THR A 189 -12.56 10.78 -18.78
N ASN A 190 -12.55 12.09 -18.54
CA ASN A 190 -11.48 13.01 -18.93
C ASN A 190 -11.11 12.95 -20.44
N GLY A 191 -12.05 12.50 -21.28
CA GLY A 191 -11.83 12.30 -22.70
C GLY A 191 -10.94 11.08 -23.05
N VAL A 192 -10.57 10.25 -22.07
CA VAL A 192 -9.60 9.15 -22.20
C VAL A 192 -10.27 7.79 -22.00
N ALA A 193 -10.94 7.56 -20.85
CA ALA A 193 -11.57 6.27 -20.55
C ALA A 193 -12.68 5.94 -21.55
N ARG A 194 -12.79 4.66 -21.88
CA ARG A 194 -13.79 4.14 -22.81
C ARG A 194 -14.93 3.51 -22.02
N ILE A 195 -16.14 3.94 -22.31
CA ILE A 195 -17.37 3.32 -21.81
C ILE A 195 -18.18 3.01 -23.06
N ASP A 196 -18.50 1.73 -23.26
CA ASP A 196 -19.30 1.27 -24.37
C ASP A 196 -20.79 1.61 -24.19
N GLU A 197 -21.59 1.39 -25.22
CA GLU A 197 -23.02 1.71 -25.23
C GLU A 197 -23.80 0.90 -24.17
N ALA A 198 -23.41 -0.34 -23.93
CA ALA A 198 -24.04 -1.18 -22.92
C ALA A 198 -23.76 -0.69 -21.51
N GLY A 199 -22.51 -0.33 -21.20
CA GLY A 199 -22.11 0.26 -19.95
C GLY A 199 -22.79 1.59 -19.69
N GLU A 200 -22.86 2.48 -20.70
CA GLU A 200 -23.53 3.79 -20.58
C GLU A 200 -25.03 3.63 -20.35
N SER A 201 -25.67 2.72 -21.08
CA SER A 201 -27.12 2.40 -20.90
C SER A 201 -27.37 1.84 -19.50
N GLY A 202 -26.50 0.95 -19.01
CA GLY A 202 -26.56 0.42 -17.65
C GLY A 202 -26.47 1.51 -16.60
N LEU A 203 -25.50 2.41 -16.71
CA LEU A 203 -25.34 3.56 -15.81
C LEU A 203 -26.54 4.52 -15.86
N ALA A 204 -27.02 4.82 -17.06
CA ALA A 204 -28.19 5.69 -17.26
C ALA A 204 -29.46 5.11 -16.61
N SER A 205 -29.65 3.78 -16.61
CA SER A 205 -30.78 3.13 -15.94
C SER A 205 -30.80 3.34 -14.43
N LEU A 206 -29.63 3.64 -13.83
CA LEU A 206 -29.45 3.98 -12.41
C LEU A 206 -29.43 5.50 -12.16
N GLY A 207 -29.64 6.32 -13.19
CA GLY A 207 -29.57 7.78 -13.11
C GLY A 207 -28.14 8.33 -13.09
N ILE A 208 -27.13 7.50 -13.32
CA ILE A 208 -25.71 7.90 -13.36
C ILE A 208 -25.39 8.46 -14.74
N ARG A 209 -24.87 9.68 -14.78
CA ARG A 209 -24.50 10.35 -16.04
C ARG A 209 -23.03 10.15 -16.36
N VAL A 210 -22.71 10.05 -17.65
CA VAL A 210 -21.33 10.02 -18.15
C VAL A 210 -21.03 11.35 -18.84
N ASP A 211 -19.96 12.01 -18.42
CA ASP A 211 -19.43 13.22 -19.06
C ASP A 211 -18.03 12.91 -19.63
N ARG A 212 -17.91 13.01 -20.95
CA ARG A 212 -16.69 12.69 -21.68
C ARG A 212 -15.78 13.87 -21.92
N ARG A 213 -16.18 15.06 -21.48
CA ARG A 213 -15.35 16.26 -21.64
C ARG A 213 -14.08 16.16 -20.81
N ALA A 214 -13.04 16.82 -21.30
CA ALA A 214 -11.80 16.94 -20.55
C ALA A 214 -11.99 17.82 -19.31
N VAL A 215 -11.48 17.33 -18.17
CA VAL A 215 -11.51 18.04 -16.89
C VAL A 215 -10.31 18.98 -16.81
N ALA A 216 -10.53 20.21 -16.39
CA ALA A 216 -9.48 21.18 -16.16
C ALA A 216 -8.98 21.16 -14.73
N ASP A 217 -9.89 21.09 -13.74
CA ASP A 217 -9.53 21.07 -12.32
C ASP A 217 -10.73 20.73 -11.42
N ILE A 218 -10.47 20.55 -10.14
CA ILE A 218 -11.47 20.47 -9.08
C ILE A 218 -11.56 21.84 -8.41
N GLU A 219 -12.77 22.37 -8.26
CA GLU A 219 -13.02 23.66 -7.63
C GLU A 219 -13.52 23.52 -6.21
N GLY A 220 -13.13 24.49 -5.38
CA GLY A 220 -13.56 24.57 -4.00
C GLY A 220 -12.63 25.46 -3.16
N GLU A 221 -12.92 25.55 -1.87
CA GLU A 221 -12.13 26.29 -0.89
C GLU A 221 -12.02 25.52 0.43
N ARG A 222 -10.89 25.63 1.11
CA ARG A 222 -10.66 25.12 2.46
C ARG A 222 -11.03 23.63 2.62
N ALA A 223 -10.59 22.80 1.68
CA ALA A 223 -10.88 21.37 1.60
C ALA A 223 -12.38 21.02 1.32
N VAL A 224 -13.21 21.99 0.97
CA VAL A 224 -14.59 21.77 0.53
C VAL A 224 -14.63 21.87 -0.99
N VAL A 225 -15.06 20.80 -1.65
CA VAL A 225 -15.29 20.78 -3.11
C VAL A 225 -16.63 21.41 -3.43
N THR A 226 -16.68 22.26 -4.45
CA THR A 226 -17.92 22.88 -4.96
C THR A 226 -18.26 22.46 -6.38
N GLY A 227 -17.29 21.89 -7.12
CA GLY A 227 -17.54 21.42 -8.48
C GLY A 227 -16.31 20.85 -9.18
N VAL A 228 -16.56 20.38 -10.39
CA VAL A 228 -15.54 19.94 -11.34
C VAL A 228 -15.57 20.91 -12.51
N ARG A 229 -14.45 21.61 -12.76
CA ARG A 229 -14.30 22.55 -13.87
C ARG A 229 -13.81 21.82 -15.11
N MET A 230 -14.52 22.02 -16.20
CA MET A 230 -14.20 21.45 -17.51
C MET A 230 -13.24 22.34 -18.28
N GLN A 231 -12.59 21.81 -19.31
CA GLN A 231 -11.69 22.58 -20.19
C GLN A 231 -12.41 23.68 -20.98
N ASP A 232 -13.73 23.56 -21.19
CA ASP A 232 -14.56 24.59 -21.83
C ASP A 232 -14.93 25.76 -20.87
N GLY A 233 -14.45 25.73 -19.63
CA GLY A 233 -14.69 26.70 -18.58
C GLY A 233 -15.98 26.51 -17.81
N SER A 234 -16.86 25.60 -18.21
CA SER A 234 -18.07 25.26 -17.44
C SER A 234 -17.72 24.54 -16.14
N VAL A 235 -18.57 24.69 -15.12
CA VAL A 235 -18.43 24.02 -13.83
C VAL A 235 -19.62 23.11 -13.59
N VAL A 236 -19.36 21.85 -13.26
CA VAL A 236 -20.36 20.87 -12.88
C VAL A 236 -20.39 20.77 -11.36
N PRO A 237 -21.48 21.23 -10.67
CA PRO A 237 -21.53 21.24 -9.21
C PRO A 237 -21.42 19.82 -8.63
N ARG A 238 -20.53 19.61 -7.66
CA ARG A 238 -20.33 18.38 -6.87
C ARG A 238 -19.76 18.75 -5.50
N THR A 239 -20.08 17.97 -4.47
CA THR A 239 -19.60 18.24 -3.11
C THR A 239 -18.38 17.38 -2.73
N GLY A 240 -18.11 16.34 -3.51
CA GLY A 240 -16.99 15.44 -3.31
C GLY A 240 -16.95 14.39 -4.40
N GLY A 241 -16.03 13.44 -4.29
CA GLY A 241 -15.96 12.40 -5.28
C GLY A 241 -14.82 11.41 -5.08
N PHE A 242 -14.70 10.55 -6.08
CA PHE A 242 -13.67 9.53 -6.14
C PHE A 242 -12.87 9.67 -7.42
N VAL A 243 -11.57 9.44 -7.30
CA VAL A 243 -10.66 9.38 -8.45
C VAL A 243 -10.09 8.00 -8.60
N ARG A 244 -9.74 7.63 -9.83
CA ARG A 244 -9.02 6.41 -10.13
C ARG A 244 -7.54 6.73 -10.37
N PRO A 245 -6.67 6.58 -9.37
CA PRO A 245 -5.24 6.75 -9.56
C PRO A 245 -4.65 5.65 -10.43
N ARG A 246 -3.47 5.90 -10.97
CA ARG A 246 -2.60 4.83 -11.46
C ARG A 246 -1.72 4.35 -10.32
N TYR A 247 -1.48 3.05 -10.27
CA TYR A 247 -0.63 2.44 -9.27
C TYR A 247 0.60 1.82 -9.94
N SER A 248 1.71 1.86 -9.22
CA SER A 248 2.94 1.17 -9.60
C SER A 248 3.65 0.66 -8.36
N THR A 249 4.48 -0.33 -8.54
CA THR A 249 5.41 -0.79 -7.51
C THR A 249 6.73 -0.03 -7.64
N ALA A 250 7.45 0.17 -6.52
CA ALA A 250 8.78 0.77 -6.51
C ALA A 250 9.79 -0.32 -6.08
N LEU A 251 10.25 -1.12 -7.01
CA LEU A 251 11.03 -2.33 -6.78
C LEU A 251 12.48 -2.23 -7.27
N ASP A 252 12.96 -1.06 -7.72
CA ASP A 252 14.30 -0.87 -8.28
C ASP A 252 15.42 -1.35 -7.35
N PHE A 253 15.21 -1.25 -6.04
CA PHE A 253 16.15 -1.72 -5.02
C PHE A 253 16.29 -3.26 -4.95
N LEU A 254 15.43 -4.00 -5.65
CA LEU A 254 15.42 -5.46 -5.75
C LEU A 254 15.99 -5.98 -7.07
N ALA A 255 16.56 -5.12 -7.92
CA ALA A 255 17.06 -5.49 -9.25
C ALA A 255 18.05 -6.66 -9.22
N GLY A 256 18.76 -6.87 -8.10
CA GLY A 256 19.67 -8.01 -7.92
C GLY A 256 18.99 -9.34 -7.58
N LEU A 257 17.64 -9.38 -7.39
CA LEU A 257 16.91 -10.57 -6.96
C LEU A 257 16.10 -11.25 -8.06
N ASP A 258 15.93 -10.58 -9.22
CA ASP A 258 15.22 -11.10 -10.41
C ASP A 258 13.86 -11.75 -10.04
N LEU A 259 12.97 -10.97 -9.44
CA LEU A 259 11.65 -11.41 -8.99
C LEU A 259 10.66 -11.44 -10.14
N ASP A 260 9.87 -12.51 -10.22
CA ASP A 260 8.72 -12.56 -11.13
C ASP A 260 7.65 -11.54 -10.70
N THR A 261 7.05 -10.89 -11.70
CA THR A 261 5.93 -9.96 -11.51
C THR A 261 4.77 -10.32 -12.42
N ASP A 262 3.56 -9.88 -12.06
CA ASP A 262 2.41 -9.92 -12.95
C ASP A 262 2.45 -8.79 -14.01
N ASP A 263 1.45 -8.75 -14.88
CA ASP A 263 1.34 -7.75 -15.97
C ASP A 263 1.19 -6.31 -15.45
N ASP A 264 0.71 -6.13 -14.20
CA ASP A 264 0.57 -4.84 -13.54
C ASP A 264 1.80 -4.46 -12.70
N GLY A 265 2.82 -5.32 -12.66
CA GLY A 265 4.08 -5.11 -11.94
C GLY A 265 4.03 -5.44 -10.45
N HIS A 266 3.00 -6.17 -9.96
CA HIS A 266 3.01 -6.71 -8.61
C HIS A 266 3.93 -7.92 -8.53
N ILE A 267 4.58 -8.10 -7.38
CA ILE A 267 5.43 -9.27 -7.15
C ILE A 267 4.57 -10.54 -7.13
N ALA A 268 4.88 -11.48 -8.02
CA ALA A 268 4.21 -12.77 -8.06
C ALA A 268 4.57 -13.59 -6.81
N VAL A 269 3.54 -14.09 -6.12
CA VAL A 269 3.68 -14.87 -4.88
C VAL A 269 2.77 -16.08 -4.87
N ASP A 270 3.17 -17.11 -4.13
CA ASP A 270 2.30 -18.23 -3.80
C ASP A 270 1.25 -17.84 -2.72
N ALA A 271 0.38 -18.79 -2.36
CA ALA A 271 -0.65 -18.56 -1.35
C ALA A 271 -0.09 -18.19 0.05
N GLU A 272 1.19 -18.40 0.31
CA GLU A 272 1.86 -18.10 1.57
C GLU A 272 2.78 -16.87 1.50
N GLY A 273 2.83 -16.19 0.35
CA GLY A 273 3.63 -14.99 0.13
C GLY A 273 5.07 -15.26 -0.28
N ARG A 274 5.44 -16.48 -0.70
CA ARG A 274 6.78 -16.76 -1.24
C ARG A 274 6.86 -16.24 -2.67
N THR A 275 7.96 -15.60 -3.00
CA THR A 275 8.28 -15.15 -4.37
C THR A 275 9.01 -16.23 -5.15
N SER A 276 9.34 -15.97 -6.42
CA SER A 276 10.20 -16.81 -7.25
C SER A 276 11.63 -16.96 -6.70
N HIS A 277 12.12 -16.02 -5.89
CA HIS A 277 13.44 -16.08 -5.27
C HIS A 277 13.38 -16.71 -3.88
N ALA A 278 14.12 -17.80 -3.66
CA ALA A 278 14.17 -18.49 -2.37
C ALA A 278 14.63 -17.57 -1.23
N GLY A 279 13.84 -17.50 -0.16
CA GLY A 279 14.13 -16.67 1.00
C GLY A 279 13.61 -15.24 0.92
N VAL A 280 12.97 -14.86 -0.20
CA VAL A 280 12.29 -13.59 -0.39
C VAL A 280 10.78 -13.81 -0.39
N TYR A 281 10.08 -12.96 0.34
CA TYR A 281 8.63 -12.98 0.51
C TYR A 281 8.06 -11.61 0.18
N ALA A 282 6.80 -11.55 -0.22
CA ALA A 282 6.08 -10.29 -0.38
C ALA A 282 4.68 -10.38 0.20
N ALA A 283 4.17 -9.26 0.70
CA ALA A 283 2.84 -9.16 1.29
C ALA A 283 2.22 -7.76 1.15
N GLY A 284 0.90 -7.71 1.17
CA GLY A 284 0.14 -6.48 0.99
C GLY A 284 0.09 -6.04 -0.47
N ASP A 285 -0.16 -4.75 -0.69
CA ASP A 285 -0.48 -4.21 -2.00
C ASP A 285 0.65 -4.34 -3.03
N SER A 286 1.90 -4.60 -2.62
CA SER A 286 3.02 -4.86 -3.53
C SER A 286 2.96 -6.22 -4.23
N SER A 287 2.13 -7.15 -3.73
CA SER A 287 2.00 -8.52 -4.24
C SER A 287 0.57 -8.94 -4.56
N GLN A 288 -0.41 -8.07 -4.33
CA GLN A 288 -1.83 -8.39 -4.56
C GLN A 288 -2.52 -7.24 -5.28
N PRO A 289 -3.21 -7.50 -6.40
CA PRO A 289 -3.86 -6.47 -7.20
C PRO A 289 -5.07 -5.80 -6.50
N GLY A 290 -5.52 -6.32 -5.36
CA GLY A 290 -6.67 -5.78 -4.61
C GLY A 290 -7.48 -6.87 -3.90
N PRO A 291 -8.51 -6.51 -3.12
CA PRO A 291 -8.83 -5.16 -2.64
C PRO A 291 -7.74 -4.56 -1.76
N GLN A 292 -7.45 -3.27 -1.96
CA GLN A 292 -6.36 -2.56 -1.26
C GLN A 292 -6.83 -2.02 0.09
N GLN A 293 -7.17 -2.92 1.01
CA GLN A 293 -7.66 -2.59 2.35
C GLN A 293 -6.61 -2.90 3.41
N LEU A 294 -6.57 -2.09 4.48
CA LEU A 294 -5.59 -2.22 5.57
C LEU A 294 -5.65 -3.58 6.25
N ILE A 295 -6.87 -4.11 6.49
CA ILE A 295 -7.07 -5.40 7.16
C ILE A 295 -6.64 -6.57 6.28
N ILE A 296 -6.86 -6.48 4.97
CA ILE A 296 -6.42 -7.49 4.00
C ILE A 296 -4.90 -7.51 3.94
N ALA A 297 -4.27 -6.34 3.83
CA ALA A 297 -2.81 -6.22 3.85
C ALA A 297 -2.21 -6.80 5.14
N ALA A 298 -2.80 -6.52 6.30
CA ALA A 298 -2.37 -7.07 7.59
C ALA A 298 -2.49 -8.61 7.61
N GLY A 299 -3.57 -9.17 7.05
CA GLY A 299 -3.77 -10.62 6.92
C GLY A 299 -2.70 -11.30 6.06
N PHE A 300 -2.34 -10.68 4.93
CA PHE A 300 -1.24 -11.18 4.08
C PHE A 300 0.10 -11.13 4.81
N GLY A 301 0.39 -10.06 5.56
CA GLY A 301 1.59 -9.96 6.38
C GLY A 301 1.67 -11.07 7.43
N ALA A 302 0.60 -11.35 8.16
CA ALA A 302 0.54 -12.43 9.15
C ALA A 302 0.76 -13.80 8.50
N ARG A 303 0.19 -14.04 7.32
CA ARG A 303 0.38 -15.29 6.56
C ARG A 303 1.82 -15.48 6.13
N ALA A 304 2.44 -14.45 5.53
CA ALA A 304 3.83 -14.47 5.12
C ALA A 304 4.78 -14.72 6.32
N ALA A 305 4.52 -14.07 7.46
CA ALA A 305 5.29 -14.31 8.67
C ALA A 305 5.24 -15.77 9.14
N SER A 306 4.07 -16.42 9.05
CA SER A 306 3.92 -17.83 9.38
C SER A 306 4.75 -18.72 8.44
N ALA A 307 4.75 -18.43 7.13
CA ALA A 307 5.58 -19.14 6.16
C ALA A 307 7.09 -18.95 6.44
N ILE A 308 7.51 -17.70 6.61
CA ILE A 308 8.90 -17.35 6.95
C ILE A 308 9.36 -18.11 8.20
N ASN A 309 8.54 -18.12 9.26
CA ASN A 309 8.91 -18.79 10.51
C ASN A 309 9.09 -20.30 10.30
N ARG A 310 8.21 -20.97 9.54
CA ARG A 310 8.34 -22.38 9.18
C ARG A 310 9.60 -22.67 8.36
N ASP A 311 9.91 -21.81 7.38
CA ASP A 311 11.04 -21.97 6.47
C ASP A 311 12.40 -21.65 7.15
N LEU A 312 12.37 -21.07 8.34
CA LEU A 312 13.53 -20.85 9.21
C LEU A 312 13.76 -21.99 10.22
N LEU A 313 12.87 -22.97 10.30
CA LEU A 313 13.07 -24.14 11.18
C LEU A 313 14.18 -25.03 10.63
N PRO A 314 14.94 -25.74 11.50
CA PRO A 314 15.88 -26.76 11.06
C PRO A 314 15.14 -27.83 10.25
N ARG A 315 15.73 -28.26 9.14
CA ARG A 315 15.24 -29.46 8.44
C ARG A 315 15.77 -30.68 9.20
N ILE A 316 14.87 -31.53 9.67
CA ILE A 316 15.16 -32.78 10.35
C ILE A 316 15.29 -33.88 9.28
#